data_01ddf629affbfcb01e76f48857663cb9
#
_entry.id   01ddf629affbfcb01e76f48857663cb9
#
_cell.length_a   1.000
_cell.length_b   1.000
_cell.length_c   1.000
_cell.angle_alpha   90.00
_cell.angle_beta   90.00
_cell.angle_gamma   90.00
#
_symmetry.space_group_name_H-M   'P 1'
#
loop_
_entity.id
_entity.type
_entity.pdbx_description
1 polymer ?
#
loop_
_entity_poly.entity_id
_entity_poly.type
_entity_poly.pdbx_seq_one_letter_code
_entity_poly.pdbx_strand_id
1 'polypeptide(L)'
;MTLRNSSARARRTARRAGLLLPAALSLAGTLLAADAFAAERCSRELQQNPCAEANPVCPPTSGPVGPAAGSWPVFQGNAQHTGASPFRGPACNRQIWSRKLRGGLFAAPSLAPGLPGEPETLFVPVGKAPLCALNPADGSVLWCGSDQQGRLADRSSPAIGNGGLGYIGTRDNDLWAIDLPPFGGADATVAWRQKVCTDGDITAPPVIGNDGLVYMTSDSLGAGTIMAMCPGDVSQPKWCINPLGGGIRNASPALSPEGDELYVLFGGAGLVALDAHTGAERWRIQLEPKRSVGRIPNHAPVVNPETGRIYLGLWRGIWAVDPPASPGGQPTAVLLFDTGQGERIHTPPAIDVERRTIVVGVTDPLASTLYSLDFAGNVQWQRSDLGPGDFRSNNPPVLDARGRIYLAFGRSLIALQKDGGTLWRSEFPAPFDSSPILGDGRVYAGTNEGTVYAIGDCAP
;
A
#
# COMPACT_ATOMS: atom_id res chain seq x y z
N MET A 1 18.16 -13.34 -63.46
CA MET A 1 18.01 -14.76 -63.71
C MET A 1 17.04 -15.23 -62.63
N THR A 2 15.74 -15.19 -62.87
CA THR A 2 14.89 -16.22 -63.48
C THR A 2 15.01 -17.55 -62.71
N LEU A 3 13.96 -18.21 -62.17
CA LEU A 3 12.54 -18.42 -62.43
C LEU A 3 11.97 -19.16 -61.22
N ARG A 4 10.82 -18.87 -60.67
CA ARG A 4 9.47 -19.29 -61.03
C ARG A 4 9.09 -20.76 -60.82
N ASN A 5 8.01 -20.94 -60.10
CA ASN A 5 6.83 -21.83 -60.27
C ASN A 5 6.81 -23.13 -59.50
N SER A 6 5.74 -23.68 -59.08
CA SER A 6 4.26 -23.42 -58.97
C SER A 6 3.59 -24.67 -58.47
N SER A 7 2.50 -24.48 -57.69
CA SER A 7 1.24 -25.29 -57.70
C SER A 7 1.30 -26.81 -57.47
N ALA A 8 0.38 -27.45 -56.72
CA ALA A 8 -1.02 -27.60 -56.94
C ALA A 8 -1.73 -28.42 -55.86
N ARG A 9 -3.01 -28.13 -55.74
CA ARG A 9 -4.11 -28.82 -55.07
C ARG A 9 -4.17 -30.36 -55.26
N ALA A 10 -4.68 -31.04 -54.19
CA ALA A 10 -5.61 -32.13 -54.38
C ALA A 10 -6.61 -32.25 -53.21
N ARG A 11 -7.88 -32.03 -53.51
CA ARG A 11 -9.04 -32.42 -52.68
C ARG A 11 -9.29 -33.90 -52.86
N ARG A 12 -9.66 -34.63 -51.82
CA ARG A 12 -10.56 -35.82 -51.92
C ARG A 12 -11.47 -35.90 -50.72
N THR A 13 -12.72 -35.99 -51.06
CA THR A 13 -13.95 -36.27 -50.30
C THR A 13 -14.11 -37.77 -50.04
N ALA A 14 -14.79 -38.10 -48.96
CA ALA A 14 -15.90 -39.05 -48.77
C ALA A 14 -15.65 -39.89 -47.49
N ARG A 15 -16.56 -40.18 -46.64
CA ARG A 15 -17.95 -40.57 -46.56
C ARG A 15 -18.27 -41.04 -45.14
N ARG A 16 -19.49 -40.83 -44.75
CA ARG A 16 -20.17 -41.22 -43.51
C ARG A 16 -20.09 -42.71 -43.21
N ALA A 17 -19.99 -43.03 -41.89
CA ALA A 17 -20.72 -44.16 -41.30
C ALA A 17 -21.02 -43.78 -39.84
N GLY A 18 -22.28 -43.75 -39.49
CA GLY A 18 -22.77 -43.56 -38.15
C GLY A 18 -22.82 -44.87 -37.37
N LEU A 19 -22.66 -44.79 -36.08
CA LEU A 19 -23.12 -45.82 -35.14
C LEU A 19 -23.60 -45.13 -33.84
N LEU A 20 -24.72 -45.56 -33.36
CA LEU A 20 -25.53 -45.10 -32.24
C LEU A 20 -25.09 -45.73 -30.91
N LEU A 21 -24.92 -44.90 -29.89
CA LEU A 21 -25.28 -44.96 -28.46
C LEU A 21 -24.97 -46.22 -27.61
N PRO A 22 -24.73 -46.08 -26.29
CA PRO A 22 -25.65 -45.43 -25.36
C PRO A 22 -25.02 -44.49 -24.29
N ALA A 23 -25.92 -43.69 -23.71
CA ALA A 23 -25.72 -42.76 -22.63
C ALA A 23 -25.27 -43.44 -21.34
N ALA A 24 -24.21 -42.92 -20.73
CA ALA A 24 -23.95 -43.09 -19.30
C ALA A 24 -23.95 -41.69 -18.70
N LEU A 25 -24.98 -41.37 -17.94
CA LEU A 25 -24.97 -40.25 -17.01
C LEU A 25 -23.87 -40.47 -15.96
N SER A 26 -22.85 -39.67 -15.94
CA SER A 26 -21.98 -39.54 -14.77
C SER A 26 -22.15 -38.14 -14.19
N LEU A 27 -22.69 -38.11 -12.97
CA LEU A 27 -22.65 -36.96 -12.06
C LEU A 27 -21.17 -36.60 -11.74
N ALA A 28 -20.58 -35.76 -12.55
CA ALA A 28 -19.26 -35.14 -12.27
C ALA A 28 -19.20 -33.78 -12.96
N GLY A 29 -20.27 -33.00 -12.86
CA GLY A 29 -20.42 -31.73 -13.58
C GLY A 29 -20.69 -30.50 -12.72
N THR A 30 -20.39 -30.52 -11.40
CA THR A 30 -20.71 -29.38 -10.53
C THR A 30 -19.50 -28.79 -9.78
N LEU A 31 -18.28 -29.19 -10.10
CA LEU A 31 -17.05 -28.62 -9.50
C LEU A 31 -16.16 -27.85 -10.48
N LEU A 32 -16.59 -27.66 -11.73
CA LEU A 32 -15.80 -26.91 -12.74
C LEU A 32 -16.40 -25.55 -13.10
N ALA A 33 -17.45 -25.10 -12.42
CA ALA A 33 -18.08 -23.81 -12.69
C ALA A 33 -17.57 -22.66 -11.85
N ALA A 34 -16.77 -22.91 -10.82
CA ALA A 34 -16.23 -21.84 -9.96
C ALA A 34 -14.98 -21.15 -10.54
N ASP A 35 -14.22 -21.83 -11.41
CA ASP A 35 -12.99 -21.26 -12.00
C ASP A 35 -13.22 -20.48 -13.31
N ALA A 36 -14.44 -20.46 -13.84
CA ALA A 36 -14.75 -19.73 -15.09
C ALA A 36 -14.99 -18.22 -14.88
N PHE A 37 -15.11 -17.75 -13.64
CA PHE A 37 -15.28 -16.31 -13.33
C PHE A 37 -14.00 -15.49 -13.34
N ALA A 38 -12.84 -16.08 -13.45
CA ALA A 38 -11.54 -15.41 -13.31
C ALA A 38 -11.06 -14.67 -14.57
N ALA A 39 -11.81 -14.59 -15.64
CA ALA A 39 -11.44 -13.91 -16.88
C ALA A 39 -12.55 -13.02 -17.45
N GLU A 40 -13.47 -12.53 -16.65
CA GLU A 40 -14.38 -11.50 -17.11
C GLU A 40 -13.58 -10.21 -17.33
N ARG A 41 -13.36 -9.90 -18.61
CA ARG A 41 -13.05 -8.53 -19.02
C ARG A 41 -14.16 -7.66 -18.46
N CYS A 42 -13.81 -6.61 -17.73
CA CYS A 42 -14.78 -5.63 -17.26
C CYS A 42 -15.82 -5.35 -18.33
N SER A 43 -17.09 -5.52 -18.01
CA SER A 43 -18.17 -5.23 -18.94
C SER A 43 -18.09 -3.75 -19.37
N ARG A 44 -18.59 -3.42 -20.54
CA ARG A 44 -18.62 -2.03 -21.00
C ARG A 44 -19.36 -1.10 -20.03
N GLU A 45 -20.33 -1.66 -19.33
CA GLU A 45 -21.12 -0.97 -18.32
C GLU A 45 -20.29 -0.68 -17.04
N LEU A 46 -19.52 -1.66 -16.54
CA LEU A 46 -18.59 -1.47 -15.43
C LEU A 46 -17.40 -0.57 -15.78
N GLN A 47 -16.93 -0.56 -17.04
CA GLN A 47 -15.93 0.40 -17.51
C GLN A 47 -16.47 1.85 -17.50
N GLN A 48 -17.76 2.03 -17.76
CA GLN A 48 -18.43 3.34 -17.72
C GLN A 48 -18.88 3.74 -16.31
N ASN A 49 -19.18 2.76 -15.47
CA ASN A 49 -19.57 2.95 -14.07
C ASN A 49 -18.93 1.88 -13.17
N PRO A 50 -17.68 2.05 -12.76
CA PRO A 50 -16.97 1.09 -11.91
C PRO A 50 -17.61 0.90 -10.54
N CYS A 51 -18.55 1.78 -10.18
CA CYS A 51 -19.26 1.76 -8.91
C CYS A 51 -20.69 1.18 -9.00
N ALA A 52 -21.04 0.51 -10.11
CA ALA A 52 -22.41 -0.01 -10.32
C ALA A 52 -22.81 -1.07 -9.27
N GLU A 53 -21.86 -1.75 -8.66
CA GLU A 53 -22.11 -2.85 -7.71
C GLU A 53 -22.05 -2.40 -6.23
N ALA A 54 -21.90 -1.10 -5.95
CA ALA A 54 -21.84 -0.61 -4.56
C ALA A 54 -23.18 -0.85 -3.84
N ASN A 55 -23.09 -1.44 -2.64
CA ASN A 55 -24.24 -1.69 -1.78
C ASN A 55 -24.03 -0.96 -0.44
N PRO A 56 -24.92 -0.02 -0.07
CA PRO A 56 -24.77 0.78 1.14
C PRO A 56 -24.89 0.00 2.46
N VAL A 57 -25.37 -1.25 2.40
CA VAL A 57 -25.60 -2.08 3.60
C VAL A 57 -24.60 -3.23 3.62
N CYS A 58 -23.65 -3.18 4.54
CA CYS A 58 -22.74 -4.29 4.76
C CYS A 58 -23.44 -5.43 5.52
N PRO A 59 -23.13 -6.69 5.16
CA PRO A 59 -23.59 -7.84 5.95
C PRO A 59 -23.03 -7.77 7.38
N PRO A 60 -23.75 -8.31 8.40
CA PRO A 60 -23.24 -8.38 9.75
C PRO A 60 -22.01 -9.27 9.82
N THR A 61 -21.01 -8.84 10.57
CA THR A 61 -19.79 -9.61 10.84
C THR A 61 -19.93 -10.44 12.11
N SER A 62 -19.44 -11.66 12.10
CA SER A 62 -19.47 -12.58 13.26
C SER A 62 -18.21 -12.53 14.12
N GLY A 63 -17.19 -11.76 13.71
CA GLY A 63 -15.88 -11.71 14.36
C GLY A 63 -15.40 -10.27 14.63
N PRO A 64 -14.19 -10.14 15.23
CA PRO A 64 -13.58 -8.85 15.46
C PRO A 64 -13.33 -8.13 14.14
N VAL A 65 -13.51 -6.81 14.13
CA VAL A 65 -13.30 -5.93 12.99
C VAL A 65 -12.17 -4.94 13.28
N GLY A 66 -11.76 -4.18 12.27
CA GLY A 66 -10.70 -3.20 12.40
C GLY A 66 -9.31 -3.74 12.03
N PRO A 67 -8.26 -2.89 12.14
CA PRO A 67 -6.90 -3.33 11.89
C PRO A 67 -6.43 -4.30 12.98
N ALA A 68 -5.55 -5.23 12.64
CA ALA A 68 -4.95 -6.14 13.61
C ALA A 68 -4.15 -5.35 14.66
N ALA A 69 -4.19 -5.82 15.90
CA ALA A 69 -3.35 -5.28 16.97
C ALA A 69 -1.92 -5.80 16.77
N GLY A 70 -1.05 -5.00 16.19
CA GLY A 70 0.33 -5.38 15.89
C GLY A 70 1.27 -4.20 15.83
N SER A 71 2.56 -4.50 15.69
CA SER A 71 3.60 -3.47 15.66
C SER A 71 3.50 -2.58 14.43
N TRP A 72 3.05 -3.16 13.28
CA TRP A 72 2.97 -2.45 12.00
C TRP A 72 1.92 -3.08 11.07
N PRO A 73 0.62 -3.03 11.43
CA PRO A 73 -0.43 -3.79 10.72
C PRO A 73 -0.77 -3.24 9.31
N VAL A 74 -0.49 -1.97 9.06
CA VAL A 74 -0.82 -1.27 7.81
C VAL A 74 0.33 -0.37 7.37
N PHE A 75 0.25 0.18 6.15
CA PHE A 75 1.23 1.14 5.64
C PHE A 75 1.42 2.31 6.61
N GLN A 76 2.68 2.68 6.85
CA GLN A 76 3.09 3.70 7.84
C GLN A 76 2.55 3.46 9.26
N GLY A 77 2.24 2.22 9.62
CA GLY A 77 1.98 1.76 10.97
C GLY A 77 0.55 1.92 11.47
N ASN A 78 -0.22 2.89 10.95
CA ASN A 78 -1.60 3.15 11.38
C ASN A 78 -2.43 3.82 10.28
N ALA A 79 -3.74 3.95 10.50
CA ALA A 79 -4.67 4.53 9.53
C ALA A 79 -4.48 6.04 9.30
N GLN A 80 -3.73 6.73 10.16
CA GLN A 80 -3.34 8.14 10.03
C GLN A 80 -2.00 8.31 9.31
N HIS A 81 -1.29 7.21 9.01
CA HIS A 81 0.00 7.17 8.32
C HIS A 81 1.10 7.96 9.02
N THR A 82 1.17 7.91 10.35
CA THR A 82 2.16 8.70 11.09
C THR A 82 3.60 8.31 10.83
N GLY A 83 3.87 7.08 10.37
CA GLY A 83 5.22 6.55 10.20
C GLY A 83 5.98 6.36 11.52
N ALA A 84 5.28 6.42 12.65
CA ALA A 84 5.82 6.28 13.98
C ALA A 84 5.39 4.99 14.65
N SER A 85 6.34 4.27 15.22
CA SER A 85 6.14 3.04 15.99
C SER A 85 6.11 3.34 17.48
N PRO A 86 5.23 2.69 18.25
CA PRO A 86 5.28 2.74 19.70
C PRO A 86 6.44 1.91 20.28
N PHE A 87 7.11 1.11 19.45
CA PHE A 87 8.22 0.26 19.84
C PHE A 87 9.57 0.94 19.63
N ARG A 88 10.60 0.44 20.32
CA ARG A 88 11.98 0.87 20.12
C ARG A 88 12.60 0.08 18.99
N GLY A 89 13.21 0.78 18.05
CA GLY A 89 14.05 0.15 17.04
C GLY A 89 15.47 -0.16 17.58
N PRO A 90 16.29 -0.93 16.83
CA PRO A 90 17.62 -1.34 17.28
C PRO A 90 18.61 -0.18 17.34
N ALA A 91 19.41 -0.18 18.41
CA ALA A 91 20.51 0.77 18.57
C ALA A 91 21.78 0.33 17.83
N CYS A 92 21.84 -0.90 17.39
CA CYS A 92 22.92 -1.51 16.63
C CYS A 92 22.42 -2.02 15.27
N ASN A 93 23.35 -2.42 14.40
CA ASN A 93 23.09 -2.89 13.04
C ASN A 93 23.37 -4.39 12.85
N ARG A 94 23.19 -5.22 13.89
CA ARG A 94 23.40 -6.65 13.76
C ARG A 94 22.33 -7.28 12.87
N GLN A 95 22.75 -7.88 11.77
CA GLN A 95 21.84 -8.71 10.99
C GLN A 95 21.47 -9.96 11.79
N ILE A 96 20.18 -10.09 12.12
CA ILE A 96 19.63 -11.26 12.82
C ILE A 96 19.46 -12.41 11.83
N TRP A 97 18.79 -12.11 10.71
CA TRP A 97 18.61 -13.05 9.62
C TRP A 97 18.42 -12.31 8.29
N SER A 98 18.54 -13.07 7.20
CA SER A 98 18.08 -12.65 5.88
C SER A 98 17.36 -13.80 5.18
N ARG A 99 16.35 -13.46 4.36
CA ARG A 99 15.57 -14.44 3.62
C ARG A 99 15.37 -13.99 2.19
N LYS A 100 15.80 -14.82 1.23
CA LYS A 100 15.54 -14.62 -0.20
C LYS A 100 14.16 -15.19 -0.54
N LEU A 101 13.30 -14.38 -1.14
CA LEU A 101 12.00 -14.74 -1.68
C LEU A 101 12.01 -14.73 -3.21
N ARG A 102 10.97 -15.27 -3.83
CA ARG A 102 10.84 -15.32 -5.29
C ARG A 102 10.16 -14.06 -5.82
N GLY A 103 10.93 -13.07 -6.23
CA GLY A 103 10.43 -11.80 -6.77
C GLY A 103 10.96 -10.60 -5.99
N GLY A 104 10.89 -9.41 -6.59
CA GLY A 104 11.29 -8.17 -5.95
C GLY A 104 10.28 -7.69 -4.90
N LEU A 105 10.74 -6.86 -3.97
CA LEU A 105 9.89 -6.16 -3.01
C LEU A 105 9.93 -4.67 -3.34
N PHE A 106 8.75 -4.11 -3.62
CA PHE A 106 8.57 -2.70 -3.99
C PHE A 106 7.53 -2.01 -3.08
N ALA A 107 7.10 -2.68 -2.02
CA ALA A 107 6.23 -2.16 -1.00
C ALA A 107 6.68 -2.64 0.38
N ALA A 108 6.33 -1.89 1.42
CA ALA A 108 6.69 -2.22 2.78
C ALA A 108 5.97 -3.50 3.24
N PRO A 109 6.63 -4.35 4.02
CA PRO A 109 5.95 -5.43 4.72
C PRO A 109 5.02 -4.90 5.81
N SER A 110 4.20 -5.79 6.38
CA SER A 110 3.41 -5.53 7.60
C SER A 110 3.77 -6.53 8.68
N LEU A 111 3.64 -6.12 9.94
CA LEU A 111 3.96 -6.95 11.11
C LEU A 111 2.79 -6.92 12.08
N ALA A 112 2.08 -8.02 12.17
CA ALA A 112 0.88 -8.17 13.00
C ALA A 112 0.58 -9.66 13.25
N PRO A 113 -0.22 -10.02 14.25
CA PRO A 113 -0.82 -11.35 14.31
C PRO A 113 -1.73 -11.60 13.10
N GLY A 114 -1.70 -12.79 12.55
CA GLY A 114 -2.67 -13.21 11.53
C GLY A 114 -4.08 -13.37 12.10
N LEU A 115 -4.16 -13.91 13.31
CA LEU A 115 -5.38 -14.07 14.09
C LEU A 115 -5.21 -13.45 15.48
N PRO A 116 -6.30 -13.01 16.12
CA PRO A 116 -6.23 -12.43 17.48
C PRO A 116 -5.58 -13.37 18.48
N GLY A 117 -4.62 -12.85 19.25
CA GLY A 117 -3.92 -13.59 20.31
C GLY A 117 -2.75 -14.46 19.83
N GLU A 118 -2.48 -14.53 18.53
CA GLU A 118 -1.33 -15.23 17.98
C GLU A 118 -0.05 -14.37 17.98
N PRO A 119 1.12 -15.00 17.83
CA PRO A 119 2.38 -14.27 17.60
C PRO A 119 2.32 -13.41 16.34
N GLU A 120 3.07 -12.32 16.34
CA GLU A 120 3.23 -11.50 15.13
C GLU A 120 3.86 -12.30 14.00
N THR A 121 3.38 -12.05 12.80
CA THR A 121 3.85 -12.60 11.54
C THR A 121 4.31 -11.46 10.65
N LEU A 122 5.43 -11.62 9.97
CA LEU A 122 5.92 -10.66 8.99
C LEU A 122 5.29 -10.98 7.62
N PHE A 123 4.33 -10.19 7.20
CA PHE A 123 3.65 -10.30 5.92
C PHE A 123 4.40 -9.49 4.86
N VAL A 124 4.89 -10.17 3.84
CA VAL A 124 5.78 -9.58 2.81
C VAL A 124 5.10 -9.66 1.45
N PRO A 125 4.83 -8.51 0.80
CA PRO A 125 4.34 -8.51 -0.58
C PRO A 125 5.48 -8.90 -1.52
N VAL A 126 5.23 -9.85 -2.41
CA VAL A 126 6.26 -10.40 -3.32
C VAL A 126 5.76 -10.44 -4.75
N GLY A 127 6.61 -10.08 -5.70
CA GLY A 127 6.22 -9.96 -7.11
C GLY A 127 5.73 -11.23 -7.81
N LYS A 128 5.88 -12.42 -7.21
CA LYS A 128 5.42 -13.70 -7.78
C LYS A 128 4.47 -14.49 -6.89
N ALA A 129 4.19 -13.97 -5.71
CA ALA A 129 3.18 -14.48 -4.80
C ALA A 129 2.52 -13.25 -4.18
N PRO A 130 1.18 -13.19 -4.08
CA PRO A 130 0.53 -11.99 -3.56
C PRO A 130 1.03 -11.63 -2.17
N LEU A 131 1.32 -12.62 -1.34
CA LEU A 131 1.76 -12.42 0.02
C LEU A 131 2.55 -13.65 0.50
N CYS A 132 3.68 -13.43 1.16
CA CYS A 132 4.38 -14.44 1.96
C CYS A 132 4.32 -14.06 3.44
N ALA A 133 4.22 -15.06 4.30
CA ALA A 133 4.34 -14.92 5.75
C ALA A 133 5.66 -15.49 6.23
N LEU A 134 6.39 -14.71 7.00
CA LEU A 134 7.65 -15.10 7.62
C LEU A 134 7.54 -15.06 9.15
N ASN A 135 8.22 -15.99 9.80
CA ASN A 135 8.46 -15.89 11.22
C ASN A 135 9.42 -14.73 11.50
N PRO A 136 9.02 -13.67 12.22
CA PRO A 136 9.89 -12.53 12.47
C PRO A 136 11.11 -12.87 13.32
N ALA A 137 11.10 -14.01 14.06
CA ALA A 137 12.19 -14.42 14.93
C ALA A 137 13.43 -14.89 14.15
N ASP A 138 13.24 -15.69 13.09
CA ASP A 138 14.32 -16.39 12.36
C ASP A 138 14.23 -16.25 10.81
N GLY A 139 13.18 -15.60 10.29
CA GLY A 139 12.96 -15.44 8.86
C GLY A 139 12.54 -16.73 8.14
N SER A 140 12.14 -17.79 8.86
CA SER A 140 11.57 -18.96 8.22
C SER A 140 10.28 -18.61 7.49
N VAL A 141 10.09 -19.15 6.28
CA VAL A 141 8.85 -18.98 5.54
C VAL A 141 7.80 -19.89 6.17
N LEU A 142 6.73 -19.27 6.67
CA LEU A 142 5.58 -20.00 7.19
C LEU A 142 4.72 -20.51 6.05
N TRP A 143 4.41 -19.61 5.11
CA TRP A 143 3.70 -19.90 3.87
C TRP A 143 3.93 -18.79 2.84
N CYS A 144 3.62 -19.07 1.59
CA CYS A 144 3.47 -18.06 0.52
C CYS A 144 2.19 -18.38 -0.24
N GLY A 145 1.32 -17.40 -0.37
CA GLY A 145 0.11 -17.54 -1.18
C GLY A 145 0.46 -17.91 -2.62
N SER A 146 -0.25 -18.86 -3.20
CA SER A 146 -0.09 -19.24 -4.60
C SER A 146 -1.11 -18.52 -5.47
N ASP A 147 -0.68 -17.58 -6.29
CA ASP A 147 -1.44 -17.23 -7.48
C ASP A 147 -0.87 -17.97 -8.68
N GLN A 148 -1.60 -18.95 -9.17
CA GLN A 148 -1.22 -19.72 -10.38
C GLN A 148 -1.21 -18.85 -11.65
N GLN A 149 -1.72 -17.62 -11.60
CA GLN A 149 -1.80 -16.70 -12.74
C GLN A 149 -0.65 -15.68 -12.78
N GLY A 150 0.25 -15.67 -11.80
CA GLY A 150 1.47 -14.83 -11.79
C GLY A 150 1.21 -13.33 -11.67
N ARG A 151 0.08 -12.94 -11.07
CA ARG A 151 -0.30 -11.53 -10.88
C ARG A 151 0.58 -10.86 -9.83
N LEU A 152 0.95 -9.62 -10.09
CA LEU A 152 1.92 -8.90 -9.27
C LEU A 152 1.21 -8.04 -8.21
N ALA A 153 1.44 -8.34 -6.93
CA ALA A 153 1.05 -7.51 -5.79
C ALA A 153 2.24 -6.78 -5.17
N ASP A 154 3.24 -6.47 -5.96
CA ASP A 154 4.57 -6.05 -5.49
C ASP A 154 4.66 -4.57 -5.09
N ARG A 155 3.61 -3.76 -5.30
CA ARG A 155 3.62 -2.32 -5.02
C ARG A 155 2.68 -1.87 -3.91
N SER A 156 1.74 -2.71 -3.50
CA SER A 156 0.81 -2.43 -2.41
C SER A 156 1.32 -3.06 -1.12
N SER A 157 1.49 -2.27 -0.07
CA SER A 157 1.76 -2.82 1.27
C SER A 157 0.49 -3.50 1.79
N PRO A 158 0.60 -4.68 2.39
CA PRO A 158 -0.57 -5.37 2.92
C PRO A 158 -1.16 -4.64 4.13
N ALA A 159 -2.48 -4.70 4.26
CA ALA A 159 -3.20 -4.27 5.46
C ALA A 159 -3.79 -5.50 6.15
N ILE A 160 -3.47 -5.69 7.42
CA ILE A 160 -3.85 -6.86 8.20
C ILE A 160 -5.03 -6.52 9.11
N GLY A 161 -6.15 -7.21 8.87
CA GLY A 161 -7.37 -7.05 9.64
C GLY A 161 -7.43 -7.97 10.86
N ASN A 162 -8.15 -7.54 11.89
CA ASN A 162 -8.33 -8.28 13.14
C ASN A 162 -9.21 -9.55 12.99
N GLY A 163 -9.90 -9.69 11.84
CA GLY A 163 -10.75 -10.85 11.52
C GLY A 163 -10.04 -11.98 10.78
N GLY A 164 -8.71 -12.00 10.70
CA GLY A 164 -7.97 -13.05 9.99
C GLY A 164 -7.88 -12.85 8.48
N LEU A 165 -8.13 -11.64 7.97
CA LEU A 165 -7.96 -11.29 6.57
C LEU A 165 -6.81 -10.31 6.37
N GLY A 166 -6.00 -10.59 5.37
CA GLY A 166 -5.02 -9.64 4.84
C GLY A 166 -5.49 -9.06 3.51
N TYR A 167 -5.40 -7.76 3.34
CA TYR A 167 -5.85 -7.06 2.13
C TYR A 167 -4.66 -6.51 1.35
N ILE A 168 -4.66 -6.69 0.03
CA ILE A 168 -3.57 -6.22 -0.84
C ILE A 168 -4.09 -5.86 -2.22
N GLY A 169 -3.63 -4.74 -2.77
CA GLY A 169 -3.90 -4.34 -4.14
C GLY A 169 -2.97 -5.01 -5.15
N THR A 170 -3.44 -5.19 -6.38
CA THR A 170 -2.67 -5.80 -7.47
C THR A 170 -2.58 -4.88 -8.69
N ARG A 171 -1.66 -5.20 -9.60
CA ARG A 171 -1.53 -4.50 -10.89
C ARG A 171 -2.59 -4.90 -11.92
N ASP A 172 -3.47 -5.83 -11.60
CA ASP A 172 -4.57 -6.25 -12.46
C ASP A 172 -5.91 -5.62 -12.07
N ASN A 173 -5.86 -4.48 -11.37
CA ASN A 173 -7.03 -3.75 -10.86
C ASN A 173 -7.87 -4.53 -9.85
N ASP A 174 -7.27 -5.48 -9.14
CA ASP A 174 -7.97 -6.26 -8.11
C ASP A 174 -7.50 -5.85 -6.71
N LEU A 175 -8.44 -5.70 -5.79
CA LEU A 175 -8.19 -5.83 -4.36
C LEU A 175 -8.41 -7.29 -3.96
N TRP A 176 -7.45 -7.89 -3.31
CA TRP A 176 -7.56 -9.24 -2.79
C TRP A 176 -7.69 -9.22 -1.29
N ALA A 177 -8.62 -10.02 -0.78
CA ALA A 177 -8.65 -10.45 0.61
C ALA A 177 -8.12 -11.87 0.69
N ILE A 178 -7.18 -12.08 1.59
CA ILE A 178 -6.45 -13.34 1.77
C ILE A 178 -6.78 -13.86 3.17
N ASP A 179 -7.32 -15.08 3.24
CA ASP A 179 -7.48 -15.80 4.50
C ASP A 179 -6.10 -16.08 5.09
N LEU A 180 -5.87 -15.57 6.27
CA LEU A 180 -4.62 -15.77 7.01
C LEU A 180 -4.76 -17.02 7.89
N PRO A 181 -3.97 -18.07 7.62
CA PRO A 181 -3.98 -19.24 8.48
C PRO A 181 -3.39 -18.94 9.86
N PRO A 182 -3.65 -19.77 10.87
CA PRO A 182 -2.97 -19.71 12.15
C PRO A 182 -1.46 -19.73 12.01
N PHE A 183 -0.74 -19.16 12.97
CA PHE A 183 0.74 -19.10 12.95
C PHE A 183 1.33 -20.50 12.80
N GLY A 184 2.10 -20.71 11.72
CA GLY A 184 2.64 -22.04 11.38
C GLY A 184 1.62 -23.02 10.78
N GLY A 185 0.43 -22.56 10.40
CA GLY A 185 -0.61 -23.34 9.72
C GLY A 185 -0.33 -23.58 8.22
N ALA A 186 -1.35 -24.07 7.53
CA ALA A 186 -1.31 -24.33 6.08
C ALA A 186 -1.16 -23.04 5.26
N ASP A 187 -1.02 -23.20 3.92
CA ASP A 187 -0.94 -22.08 2.99
C ASP A 187 -2.19 -21.19 3.05
N ALA A 188 -1.97 -19.89 2.91
CA ALA A 188 -3.06 -18.92 2.81
C ALA A 188 -3.83 -19.08 1.50
N THR A 189 -5.12 -18.82 1.56
CA THR A 189 -6.02 -18.87 0.41
C THR A 189 -6.62 -17.49 0.13
N VAL A 190 -7.01 -17.25 -1.12
CA VAL A 190 -7.74 -16.04 -1.49
C VAL A 190 -9.19 -16.22 -1.08
N ALA A 191 -9.64 -15.43 -0.08
CA ALA A 191 -11.02 -15.42 0.36
C ALA A 191 -11.94 -14.85 -0.74
N TRP A 192 -11.56 -13.69 -1.26
CA TRP A 192 -12.26 -13.03 -2.35
C TRP A 192 -11.38 -12.03 -3.10
N ARG A 193 -11.86 -11.62 -4.26
CA ARG A 193 -11.26 -10.58 -5.10
C ARG A 193 -12.33 -9.59 -5.53
N GLN A 194 -12.03 -8.31 -5.42
CA GLN A 194 -12.86 -7.24 -5.98
C GLN A 194 -12.11 -6.57 -7.11
N LYS A 195 -12.63 -6.71 -8.31
CA LYS A 195 -12.10 -6.03 -9.49
C LYS A 195 -12.65 -4.62 -9.58
N VAL A 196 -11.75 -3.67 -9.80
CA VAL A 196 -12.12 -2.28 -10.09
C VAL A 196 -11.93 -2.05 -11.58
N CYS A 197 -13.02 -1.78 -12.29
CA CYS A 197 -13.02 -1.61 -13.74
C CYS A 197 -12.59 -0.18 -14.13
N THR A 198 -11.37 0.19 -13.77
CA THR A 198 -10.69 1.42 -14.21
C THR A 198 -9.53 1.08 -15.13
N ASP A 199 -8.90 2.11 -15.71
CA ASP A 199 -7.72 1.98 -16.56
C ASP A 199 -6.40 1.93 -15.79
N GLY A 200 -6.46 1.84 -14.44
CA GLY A 200 -5.29 1.90 -13.58
C GLY A 200 -5.21 0.79 -12.53
N ASP A 201 -3.99 0.49 -12.11
CA ASP A 201 -3.66 -0.53 -11.11
C ASP A 201 -4.12 -0.13 -9.69
N ILE A 202 -4.26 -1.10 -8.79
CA ILE A 202 -4.37 -0.84 -7.35
C ILE A 202 -2.98 -1.01 -6.73
N THR A 203 -2.18 0.05 -6.78
CA THR A 203 -0.83 0.03 -6.22
C THR A 203 -0.74 0.73 -4.87
N ALA A 204 -1.75 1.55 -4.53
CA ALA A 204 -1.84 2.17 -3.22
C ALA A 204 -2.16 1.13 -2.14
N PRO A 205 -1.49 1.19 -0.97
CA PRO A 205 -1.85 0.36 0.17
C PRO A 205 -3.29 0.60 0.63
N PRO A 206 -4.09 -0.44 0.92
CA PRO A 206 -5.39 -0.28 1.54
C PRO A 206 -5.25 0.16 3.01
N VAL A 207 -6.29 0.78 3.53
CA VAL A 207 -6.40 1.19 4.95
C VAL A 207 -7.63 0.56 5.56
N ILE A 208 -7.53 0.15 6.82
CA ILE A 208 -8.64 -0.48 7.58
C ILE A 208 -9.07 0.49 8.66
N GLY A 209 -10.37 0.83 8.68
CA GLY A 209 -10.99 1.60 9.75
C GLY A 209 -11.27 0.76 11.01
N ASN A 210 -11.51 1.40 12.13
CA ASN A 210 -11.87 0.71 13.39
C ASN A 210 -13.19 -0.06 13.28
N ASP A 211 -14.06 0.33 12.36
CA ASP A 211 -15.30 -0.36 12.00
C ASP A 211 -15.09 -1.55 11.05
N GLY A 212 -13.84 -1.78 10.63
CA GLY A 212 -13.43 -2.84 9.73
C GLY A 212 -13.65 -2.55 8.25
N LEU A 213 -14.17 -1.39 7.86
CA LEU A 213 -14.23 -0.98 6.46
C LEU A 213 -12.81 -0.89 5.88
N VAL A 214 -12.64 -1.41 4.67
CA VAL A 214 -11.37 -1.39 3.96
C VAL A 214 -11.43 -0.35 2.85
N TYR A 215 -10.64 0.69 2.99
CA TYR A 215 -10.58 1.79 2.03
C TYR A 215 -9.43 1.61 1.07
N MET A 216 -9.69 1.86 -0.20
CA MET A 216 -8.69 1.75 -1.26
C MET A 216 -8.88 2.81 -2.33
N THR A 217 -7.82 3.05 -3.07
CA THR A 217 -7.83 3.88 -4.28
C THR A 217 -7.24 3.10 -5.44
N SER A 218 -7.77 3.31 -6.65
CA SER A 218 -7.16 2.82 -7.87
C SER A 218 -6.37 3.92 -8.57
N ASP A 219 -5.23 3.55 -9.16
CA ASP A 219 -4.44 4.44 -9.99
C ASP A 219 -5.19 4.76 -11.27
N SER A 220 -5.29 6.03 -11.63
CA SER A 220 -5.71 6.47 -12.96
C SER A 220 -5.22 7.88 -13.24
N LEU A 221 -4.80 8.13 -14.46
CA LEU A 221 -4.39 9.46 -14.90
C LEU A 221 -5.57 10.40 -15.14
N GLY A 222 -6.75 9.85 -15.40
CA GLY A 222 -7.97 10.60 -15.73
C GLY A 222 -8.97 10.69 -14.59
N ALA A 223 -9.37 9.56 -14.05
CA ALA A 223 -10.37 9.47 -13.00
C ALA A 223 -10.11 8.23 -12.15
N GLY A 224 -9.44 8.41 -11.01
CA GLY A 224 -9.25 7.33 -10.05
C GLY A 224 -10.53 6.97 -9.31
N THR A 225 -10.64 5.75 -8.85
CA THR A 225 -11.75 5.28 -8.03
C THR A 225 -11.34 5.28 -6.56
N ILE A 226 -12.25 5.71 -5.70
CA ILE A 226 -12.13 5.56 -4.24
C ILE A 226 -13.27 4.64 -3.80
N MET A 227 -12.96 3.66 -2.97
CA MET A 227 -13.91 2.62 -2.58
C MET A 227 -13.75 2.25 -1.11
N ALA A 228 -14.86 2.00 -0.44
CA ALA A 228 -14.89 1.31 0.84
C ALA A 228 -15.52 -0.07 0.67
N MET A 229 -14.80 -1.10 1.11
CA MET A 229 -15.27 -2.48 1.14
C MET A 229 -15.86 -2.80 2.49
N CYS A 230 -16.91 -3.61 2.51
CA CYS A 230 -17.47 -4.13 3.75
C CYS A 230 -16.46 -4.98 4.51
N PRO A 231 -16.49 -4.99 5.85
CA PRO A 231 -15.65 -5.88 6.63
C PRO A 231 -16.05 -7.35 6.43
N GLY A 232 -15.10 -8.26 6.63
CA GLY A 232 -15.34 -9.70 6.58
C GLY A 232 -14.91 -10.34 5.27
N ASP A 233 -15.46 -11.51 5.01
CA ASP A 233 -15.10 -12.44 3.93
C ASP A 233 -15.94 -12.27 2.64
N VAL A 234 -16.51 -11.10 2.43
CA VAL A 234 -17.40 -10.81 1.29
C VAL A 234 -16.83 -9.70 0.42
N SER A 235 -16.80 -9.94 -0.88
CA SER A 235 -16.41 -8.95 -1.89
C SER A 235 -17.59 -8.02 -2.18
N GLN A 236 -17.88 -7.10 -1.25
CA GLN A 236 -19.01 -6.18 -1.39
C GLN A 236 -18.59 -4.74 -1.07
N PRO A 237 -18.57 -3.86 -2.06
CA PRO A 237 -18.34 -2.46 -1.80
C PRO A 237 -19.54 -1.85 -1.06
N LYS A 238 -19.27 -1.17 0.05
CA LYS A 238 -20.25 -0.37 0.78
C LYS A 238 -20.60 0.87 -0.03
N TRP A 239 -19.56 1.54 -0.50
CA TRP A 239 -19.67 2.67 -1.40
C TRP A 239 -18.47 2.74 -2.34
N CYS A 240 -18.67 3.36 -3.46
CA CYS A 240 -17.65 3.59 -4.46
C CYS A 240 -17.92 4.93 -5.14
N ILE A 241 -16.90 5.70 -5.36
CA ILE A 241 -16.99 6.97 -6.08
C ILE A 241 -15.88 7.10 -7.11
N ASN A 242 -16.23 7.73 -8.24
CA ASN A 242 -15.30 8.08 -9.28
C ASN A 242 -15.33 9.62 -9.43
N PRO A 243 -14.55 10.36 -8.64
CA PRO A 243 -15.06 11.64 -8.21
C PRO A 243 -14.50 12.88 -8.83
N LEU A 244 -13.35 12.94 -9.40
CA LEU A 244 -12.69 14.14 -8.90
C LEU A 244 -12.16 15.09 -9.94
N GLY A 245 -12.35 14.78 -11.22
CA GLY A 245 -11.78 15.65 -12.28
C GLY A 245 -10.25 15.72 -12.24
N GLY A 246 -9.62 14.68 -11.68
CA GLY A 246 -8.18 14.51 -11.62
C GLY A 246 -7.81 13.09 -11.23
N GLY A 247 -6.67 12.59 -11.73
CA GLY A 247 -6.22 11.24 -11.44
C GLY A 247 -5.77 11.04 -9.99
N ILE A 248 -5.78 9.80 -9.55
CA ILE A 248 -5.15 9.32 -8.30
C ILE A 248 -3.96 8.44 -8.71
N ARG A 249 -2.87 8.49 -7.97
CA ARG A 249 -1.73 7.62 -8.24
C ARG A 249 -1.01 7.26 -6.95
N ASN A 250 -0.90 5.97 -6.64
CA ASN A 250 -0.23 5.44 -5.45
C ASN A 250 -0.61 6.17 -4.14
N ALA A 251 -1.76 6.83 -4.11
CA ALA A 251 -2.16 7.64 -2.98
C ALA A 251 -3.04 6.81 -2.04
N SER A 252 -2.42 6.17 -1.05
CA SER A 252 -3.16 5.51 0.02
C SER A 252 -4.04 6.53 0.75
N PRO A 253 -5.32 6.24 1.00
CA PRO A 253 -6.18 7.12 1.77
C PRO A 253 -5.76 7.12 3.25
N ALA A 254 -6.04 8.19 3.98
CA ALA A 254 -5.83 8.25 5.43
C ALA A 254 -7.13 8.58 6.15
N LEU A 255 -7.29 8.09 7.37
CA LEU A 255 -8.48 8.38 8.19
C LEU A 255 -8.23 9.52 9.18
N SER A 256 -9.29 10.26 9.50
CA SER A 256 -9.33 11.16 10.66
C SER A 256 -9.06 10.38 11.96
N PRO A 257 -8.70 11.05 13.06
CA PRO A 257 -8.54 10.39 14.36
C PRO A 257 -9.78 9.63 14.82
N GLU A 258 -10.96 10.17 14.55
CA GLU A 258 -12.26 9.58 14.86
C GLU A 258 -12.66 8.45 13.89
N GLY A 259 -12.03 8.40 12.71
CA GLY A 259 -12.31 7.42 11.66
C GLY A 259 -13.54 7.74 10.82
N ASP A 260 -14.10 8.93 10.93
CA ASP A 260 -15.34 9.37 10.26
C ASP A 260 -15.10 10.17 8.96
N GLU A 261 -13.86 10.62 8.74
CA GLU A 261 -13.43 11.24 7.48
C GLU A 261 -12.31 10.46 6.82
N LEU A 262 -12.39 10.33 5.50
CA LEU A 262 -11.38 9.73 4.64
C LEU A 262 -10.72 10.81 3.79
N TYR A 263 -9.42 10.97 3.92
CA TYR A 263 -8.63 11.95 3.18
C TYR A 263 -7.91 11.30 2.01
N VAL A 264 -8.06 11.87 0.81
CA VAL A 264 -7.45 11.36 -0.42
C VAL A 264 -6.81 12.49 -1.21
N LEU A 265 -5.55 12.29 -1.61
CA LEU A 265 -4.88 13.16 -2.56
C LEU A 265 -5.31 12.84 -3.99
N PHE A 266 -5.61 13.86 -4.78
CA PHE A 266 -6.00 13.72 -6.18
C PHE A 266 -5.34 14.78 -7.07
N GLY A 267 -5.48 14.61 -8.38
CA GLY A 267 -4.79 15.33 -9.43
C GLY A 267 -4.47 16.79 -9.20
N GLY A 268 -3.19 17.13 -9.38
CA GLY A 268 -2.69 18.48 -9.30
C GLY A 268 -2.58 19.05 -7.90
N ALA A 269 -2.31 18.21 -6.87
CA ALA A 269 -2.19 18.60 -5.47
C ALA A 269 -3.50 19.08 -4.81
N GLY A 270 -4.60 18.43 -5.14
CA GLY A 270 -5.87 18.54 -4.42
C GLY A 270 -5.96 17.54 -3.27
N LEU A 271 -6.62 17.94 -2.19
CA LEU A 271 -7.03 17.06 -1.10
C LEU A 271 -8.55 17.08 -0.98
N VAL A 272 -9.15 15.90 -0.87
CA VAL A 272 -10.58 15.76 -0.62
C VAL A 272 -10.79 15.02 0.70
N ALA A 273 -11.78 15.44 1.47
CA ALA A 273 -12.32 14.74 2.60
C ALA A 273 -13.70 14.18 2.25
N LEU A 274 -13.84 12.89 2.46
CA LEU A 274 -15.08 12.16 2.26
C LEU A 274 -15.61 11.71 3.63
N ASP A 275 -16.90 11.63 3.75
CA ASP A 275 -17.51 10.85 4.82
C ASP A 275 -17.11 9.38 4.67
N ALA A 276 -16.41 8.84 5.66
CA ALA A 276 -15.83 7.50 5.57
C ALA A 276 -16.90 6.40 5.42
N HIS A 277 -18.11 6.62 5.95
CA HIS A 277 -19.16 5.60 5.93
C HIS A 277 -20.06 5.63 4.68
N THR A 278 -20.14 6.80 4.02
CA THR A 278 -21.05 7.00 2.88
C THR A 278 -20.35 7.35 1.57
N GLY A 279 -19.07 7.77 1.63
CA GLY A 279 -18.35 8.28 0.48
C GLY A 279 -18.76 9.69 0.03
N ALA A 280 -19.70 10.34 0.76
CA ALA A 280 -20.12 11.69 0.42
C ALA A 280 -18.98 12.69 0.68
N GLU A 281 -18.78 13.60 -0.27
CA GLU A 281 -17.77 14.65 -0.09
C GLU A 281 -18.18 15.61 1.00
N ARG A 282 -17.31 15.81 1.99
CA ARG A 282 -17.48 16.80 3.06
C ARG A 282 -16.86 18.13 2.71
N TRP A 283 -15.62 18.10 2.19
CA TRP A 283 -14.90 19.29 1.74
C TRP A 283 -13.74 18.92 0.81
N ARG A 284 -13.22 19.91 0.09
CA ARG A 284 -12.00 19.80 -0.72
C ARG A 284 -11.20 21.08 -0.72
N ILE A 285 -9.90 20.95 -0.99
CA ILE A 285 -9.01 22.09 -1.15
C ILE A 285 -7.99 21.82 -2.27
N GLN A 286 -7.65 22.86 -3.05
CA GLN A 286 -6.56 22.85 -4.02
C GLN A 286 -5.37 23.59 -3.43
N LEU A 287 -4.24 22.90 -3.23
CA LEU A 287 -3.06 23.45 -2.53
C LEU A 287 -2.08 24.11 -3.48
N GLU A 288 -1.91 23.55 -4.68
CA GLU A 288 -1.00 24.09 -5.68
C GLU A 288 -1.76 24.42 -6.98
N PRO A 289 -1.32 25.45 -7.74
CA PRO A 289 -1.98 25.80 -9.00
C PRO A 289 -1.92 24.64 -9.99
N LYS A 290 -2.98 24.42 -10.73
CA LYS A 290 -3.19 23.32 -11.72
C LYS A 290 -2.16 23.26 -12.87
N ARG A 291 -1.01 23.89 -12.77
CA ARG A 291 0.04 23.94 -13.81
C ARG A 291 0.72 22.60 -14.09
N SER A 292 0.44 21.58 -13.31
CA SER A 292 1.04 20.26 -13.47
C SER A 292 0.02 19.20 -13.88
N VAL A 293 -0.74 19.45 -14.94
CA VAL A 293 -1.49 18.39 -15.61
C VAL A 293 -0.50 17.27 -15.97
N GLY A 294 -0.68 16.09 -15.36
CA GLY A 294 0.22 14.94 -15.52
C GLY A 294 1.20 14.69 -14.36
N ARG A 295 1.19 15.52 -13.31
CA ARG A 295 1.97 15.30 -12.09
C ARG A 295 1.02 15.09 -10.90
N ILE A 296 0.69 13.86 -10.64
CA ILE A 296 -0.18 13.46 -9.53
C ILE A 296 0.72 13.13 -8.33
N PRO A 297 0.43 13.64 -7.12
CA PRO A 297 1.15 13.24 -5.93
C PRO A 297 1.08 11.72 -5.75
N ASN A 298 2.22 11.10 -5.47
CA ASN A 298 2.35 9.64 -5.36
C ASN A 298 2.42 9.18 -3.90
N HIS A 299 1.74 9.85 -2.98
CA HIS A 299 1.88 9.53 -1.56
C HIS A 299 0.63 9.82 -0.75
N ALA A 300 0.59 9.27 0.45
CA ALA A 300 -0.53 9.36 1.36
C ALA A 300 -0.54 10.68 2.14
N PRO A 301 -1.72 11.20 2.53
CA PRO A 301 -1.84 12.16 3.61
C PRO A 301 -1.34 11.56 4.93
N VAL A 302 -0.79 12.40 5.79
CA VAL A 302 -0.38 12.05 7.15
C VAL A 302 -1.19 12.88 8.13
N VAL A 303 -1.94 12.23 9.01
CA VAL A 303 -2.86 12.89 9.93
C VAL A 303 -2.29 12.86 11.35
N ASN A 304 -2.25 14.00 11.99
CA ASN A 304 -1.94 14.06 13.42
C ASN A 304 -3.11 13.47 14.23
N PRO A 305 -2.91 12.36 14.95
CA PRO A 305 -3.98 11.69 15.68
C PRO A 305 -4.53 12.47 16.88
N GLU A 306 -3.82 13.52 17.35
CA GLU A 306 -4.29 14.35 18.47
C GLU A 306 -5.09 15.59 18.01
N THR A 307 -4.76 16.12 16.83
CA THR A 307 -5.31 17.42 16.38
C THR A 307 -6.14 17.34 15.12
N GLY A 308 -6.07 16.22 14.39
CA GLY A 308 -6.68 16.06 13.07
C GLY A 308 -5.97 16.86 11.96
N ARG A 309 -4.93 17.64 12.26
CA ARG A 309 -4.15 18.38 11.25
C ARG A 309 -3.48 17.42 10.28
N ILE A 310 -3.59 17.72 8.98
CA ILE A 310 -3.10 16.86 7.89
C ILE A 310 -1.82 17.46 7.33
N TYR A 311 -0.76 16.65 7.25
CA TYR A 311 0.51 17.02 6.65
C TYR A 311 0.67 16.34 5.30
N LEU A 312 1.10 17.11 4.30
CA LEU A 312 1.24 16.67 2.93
C LEU A 312 2.61 17.10 2.39
N GLY A 313 3.39 16.13 1.92
CA GLY A 313 4.57 16.44 1.12
C GLY A 313 4.13 16.65 -0.34
N LEU A 314 4.27 17.83 -0.88
CA LEU A 314 3.94 18.13 -2.28
C LEU A 314 5.16 18.69 -3.00
N TRP A 315 5.02 18.93 -4.29
CA TRP A 315 6.14 19.36 -5.14
C TRP A 315 6.96 20.50 -4.57
N ARG A 316 6.28 21.46 -3.95
CA ARG A 316 6.90 22.67 -3.46
C ARG A 316 7.37 22.58 -2.01
N GLY A 317 6.84 21.65 -1.24
CA GLY A 317 7.19 21.59 0.18
C GLY A 317 6.18 20.82 1.03
N ILE A 318 6.24 21.07 2.33
CA ILE A 318 5.31 20.52 3.31
C ILE A 318 4.15 21.49 3.51
N TRP A 319 2.96 21.02 3.23
CA TRP A 319 1.70 21.70 3.53
C TRP A 319 1.09 21.14 4.80
N ALA A 320 0.48 22.01 5.58
CA ALA A 320 -0.45 21.62 6.64
C ALA A 320 -1.85 22.08 6.28
N VAL A 321 -2.82 21.19 6.46
CA VAL A 321 -4.24 21.47 6.25
C VAL A 321 -4.97 21.21 7.56
N ASP A 322 -5.71 22.21 8.03
CA ASP A 322 -6.63 22.08 9.14
C ASP A 322 -8.03 21.83 8.59
N PRO A 323 -8.68 20.70 8.96
CA PRO A 323 -10.07 20.45 8.64
C PRO A 323 -10.99 21.57 9.14
N PRO A 324 -12.18 21.75 8.56
CA PRO A 324 -13.15 22.73 9.03
C PRO A 324 -13.53 22.51 10.50
N ALA A 325 -13.60 23.56 11.29
CA ALA A 325 -14.03 23.49 12.70
C ALA A 325 -15.51 23.11 12.88
N SER A 326 -16.30 23.16 11.81
CA SER A 326 -17.73 22.82 11.83
C SER A 326 -18.17 22.24 10.48
N PRO A 327 -19.22 21.40 10.45
CA PRO A 327 -19.77 20.86 9.21
C PRO A 327 -20.14 21.98 8.21
N GLY A 328 -19.75 21.79 6.95
CA GLY A 328 -19.98 22.79 5.88
C GLY A 328 -19.03 23.99 5.88
N GLY A 329 -18.08 24.06 6.83
CA GLY A 329 -17.00 25.03 6.84
C GLY A 329 -15.98 24.77 5.73
N GLN A 330 -15.01 25.67 5.61
CA GLN A 330 -13.90 25.52 4.68
C GLN A 330 -12.62 25.12 5.41
N PRO A 331 -11.82 24.20 4.85
CA PRO A 331 -10.50 23.88 5.40
C PRO A 331 -9.56 25.07 5.21
N THR A 332 -8.57 25.15 6.08
CA THR A 332 -7.47 26.12 5.91
C THR A 332 -6.16 25.40 5.62
N ALA A 333 -5.27 26.02 4.85
CA ALA A 333 -3.99 25.43 4.52
C ALA A 333 -2.87 26.45 4.59
N VAL A 334 -1.69 25.98 5.00
CA VAL A 334 -0.47 26.77 5.06
C VAL A 334 0.71 25.96 4.50
N LEU A 335 1.54 26.58 3.69
CA LEU A 335 2.85 26.03 3.31
C LEU A 335 3.80 26.22 4.48
N LEU A 336 4.08 25.15 5.21
CA LEU A 336 4.97 25.18 6.38
C LEU A 336 6.43 25.29 6.00
N PHE A 337 6.83 24.57 4.97
CA PHE A 337 8.20 24.47 4.53
C PHE A 337 8.25 24.50 2.99
N ASP A 338 8.98 25.46 2.42
CA ASP A 338 9.17 25.59 0.98
C ASP A 338 10.56 25.06 0.62
N THR A 339 10.62 24.02 -0.22
CA THR A 339 11.88 23.42 -0.68
C THR A 339 12.59 24.25 -1.76
N GLY A 340 11.92 25.29 -2.31
CA GLY A 340 12.46 26.09 -3.40
C GLY A 340 12.17 25.51 -4.78
N GLN A 341 12.86 26.00 -5.79
CA GLN A 341 12.67 25.60 -7.18
C GLN A 341 13.54 24.39 -7.54
N GLY A 342 12.91 23.33 -8.03
CA GLY A 342 13.60 22.14 -8.57
C GLY A 342 13.64 20.93 -7.62
N GLU A 343 13.51 21.13 -6.34
CA GLU A 343 13.43 20.07 -5.34
C GLU A 343 12.02 19.47 -5.26
N ARG A 344 11.92 18.20 -4.85
CA ARG A 344 10.65 17.48 -4.85
C ARG A 344 10.51 16.59 -3.64
N ILE A 345 9.34 16.62 -3.04
CA ILE A 345 8.94 15.64 -2.05
C ILE A 345 8.16 14.53 -2.76
N HIS A 346 8.69 13.32 -2.73
CA HIS A 346 8.11 12.14 -3.34
C HIS A 346 7.68 11.09 -2.32
N THR A 347 7.85 11.35 -1.04
CA THR A 347 7.55 10.43 0.06
C THR A 347 6.65 11.11 1.07
N PRO A 348 5.68 10.39 1.67
CA PRO A 348 4.98 10.94 2.81
C PRO A 348 5.96 11.31 3.91
N PRO A 349 5.73 12.37 4.67
CA PRO A 349 6.49 12.62 5.88
C PRO A 349 6.19 11.58 6.96
N ALA A 350 7.09 11.43 7.93
CA ALA A 350 6.76 10.78 9.19
C ALA A 350 6.62 11.85 10.28
N ILE A 351 5.70 11.68 11.21
CA ILE A 351 5.46 12.64 12.30
C ILE A 351 5.64 11.99 13.67
N ASP A 352 6.41 12.65 14.52
CA ASP A 352 6.49 12.35 15.95
C ASP A 352 5.61 13.35 16.70
N VAL A 353 4.46 12.89 17.15
CA VAL A 353 3.46 13.73 17.80
C VAL A 353 3.94 14.21 19.16
N GLU A 354 4.58 13.33 19.95
CA GLU A 354 5.12 13.63 21.26
C GLU A 354 6.21 14.71 21.20
N ARG A 355 7.12 14.61 20.20
CA ARG A 355 8.23 15.55 20.02
C ARG A 355 7.91 16.70 19.09
N ARG A 356 6.70 16.70 18.50
CA ARG A 356 6.20 17.71 17.56
C ARG A 356 7.16 17.90 16.37
N THR A 357 7.60 16.78 15.78
CA THR A 357 8.60 16.74 14.71
C THR A 357 8.03 16.13 13.45
N ILE A 358 8.40 16.71 12.30
CA ILE A 358 8.12 16.19 10.95
C ILE A 358 9.46 15.79 10.35
N VAL A 359 9.58 14.55 9.89
CA VAL A 359 10.76 14.06 9.16
C VAL A 359 10.36 13.79 7.72
N VAL A 360 11.08 14.39 6.78
CA VAL A 360 10.74 14.28 5.35
C VAL A 360 11.98 14.21 4.47
N GLY A 361 11.93 13.35 3.47
CA GLY A 361 12.94 13.25 2.42
C GLY A 361 12.58 14.14 1.22
N VAL A 362 13.54 14.97 0.81
CA VAL A 362 13.46 15.82 -0.37
C VAL A 362 14.43 15.28 -1.42
N THR A 363 13.92 15.02 -2.62
CA THR A 363 14.74 14.55 -3.73
C THR A 363 15.12 15.71 -4.64
N ASP A 364 16.41 15.93 -4.78
CA ASP A 364 17.03 16.83 -5.74
C ASP A 364 17.83 16.02 -6.77
N PRO A 365 17.93 16.46 -8.03
CA PRO A 365 18.73 15.78 -9.04
C PRO A 365 20.22 15.61 -8.70
N LEU A 366 20.74 16.44 -7.80
CA LEU A 366 22.16 16.45 -7.41
C LEU A 366 22.39 15.74 -6.06
N ALA A 367 21.50 15.94 -5.07
CA ALA A 367 21.65 15.34 -3.74
C ALA A 367 20.30 15.31 -3.00
N SER A 368 19.85 14.13 -2.61
CA SER A 368 18.67 14.01 -1.76
C SER A 368 18.97 14.42 -0.33
N THR A 369 18.07 15.18 0.30
CA THR A 369 18.22 15.72 1.65
C THR A 369 17.09 15.25 2.56
N LEU A 370 17.43 14.80 3.74
CA LEU A 370 16.50 14.53 4.82
C LEU A 370 16.39 15.77 5.71
N TYR A 371 15.18 16.21 5.98
CA TYR A 371 14.88 17.32 6.88
C TYR A 371 14.14 16.83 8.11
N SER A 372 14.46 17.42 9.24
CA SER A 372 13.63 17.42 10.44
C SER A 372 13.10 18.83 10.67
N LEU A 373 11.80 18.95 10.76
CA LEU A 373 11.08 20.20 10.96
C LEU A 373 10.30 20.12 12.27
N ASP A 374 10.05 21.25 12.90
CA ASP A 374 9.00 21.33 13.91
C ASP A 374 7.60 21.42 13.25
N PHE A 375 6.52 21.37 14.03
CA PHE A 375 5.15 21.49 13.52
C PHE A 375 4.79 22.89 12.99
N ALA A 376 5.65 23.87 13.16
CA ALA A 376 5.56 25.20 12.56
C ALA A 376 6.32 25.30 11.23
N GLY A 377 7.06 24.26 10.84
CA GLY A 377 7.85 24.19 9.61
C GLY A 377 9.29 24.70 9.73
N ASN A 378 9.76 25.04 10.94
CA ASN A 378 11.12 25.46 11.13
C ASN A 378 12.07 24.26 11.05
N VAL A 379 13.16 24.40 10.29
CA VAL A 379 14.20 23.37 10.17
C VAL A 379 14.93 23.22 11.49
N GLN A 380 14.87 22.03 12.09
CA GLN A 380 15.65 21.66 13.26
C GLN A 380 17.05 21.19 12.86
N TRP A 381 17.10 20.36 11.84
CA TRP A 381 18.34 19.91 11.20
C TRP A 381 18.08 19.37 9.79
N GLN A 382 19.13 19.22 9.00
CA GLN A 382 19.11 18.62 7.67
C GLN A 382 20.33 17.75 7.42
N ARG A 383 20.20 16.74 6.55
CA ARG A 383 21.26 15.81 6.15
C ARG A 383 21.23 15.57 4.65
N SER A 384 22.30 15.95 3.95
CA SER A 384 22.50 15.70 2.51
C SER A 384 23.59 14.66 2.23
N ASP A 385 24.23 14.15 3.27
CA ASP A 385 25.36 13.21 3.22
C ASP A 385 24.94 11.74 3.40
N LEU A 386 23.70 11.40 3.03
CA LEU A 386 23.16 10.05 3.16
C LEU A 386 23.74 9.07 2.13
N GLY A 387 24.51 9.56 1.16
CA GLY A 387 25.11 8.76 0.10
C GLY A 387 24.24 8.68 -1.17
N PRO A 388 24.56 7.76 -2.11
CA PRO A 388 23.80 7.63 -3.35
C PRO A 388 22.45 7.00 -3.10
N GLY A 389 21.39 7.69 -3.53
CA GLY A 389 20.00 7.26 -3.39
C GLY A 389 19.04 8.40 -3.60
N ASP A 390 17.76 8.07 -3.58
CA ASP A 390 16.68 9.04 -3.65
C ASP A 390 15.54 8.62 -2.71
N PHE A 391 14.71 9.58 -2.32
CA PHE A 391 13.48 9.32 -1.59
C PHE A 391 12.35 9.07 -2.60
N ARG A 392 11.75 7.91 -2.54
CA ARG A 392 10.64 7.49 -3.41
C ARG A 392 9.35 7.35 -2.62
N SER A 393 8.22 7.35 -3.30
CA SER A 393 6.89 7.24 -2.67
C SER A 393 6.74 6.05 -1.72
N ASN A 394 7.48 4.98 -1.98
CA ASN A 394 7.40 3.75 -1.20
C ASN A 394 8.46 3.64 -0.08
N ASN A 395 9.31 4.66 0.10
CA ASN A 395 10.40 4.68 1.08
C ASN A 395 10.29 5.83 2.08
N PRO A 396 9.15 6.05 2.75
CA PRO A 396 9.07 7.04 3.80
C PRO A 396 10.02 6.73 4.96
N PRO A 397 10.50 7.75 5.67
CA PRO A 397 11.19 7.56 6.94
C PRO A 397 10.26 6.92 7.97
N VAL A 398 10.84 6.20 8.92
CA VAL A 398 10.11 5.54 10.01
C VAL A 398 10.73 5.97 11.33
N LEU A 399 9.88 6.27 12.30
CA LEU A 399 10.27 6.75 13.64
C LEU A 399 10.02 5.67 14.70
N ASP A 400 10.93 5.56 15.65
CA ASP A 400 10.75 4.72 16.84
C ASP A 400 10.24 5.52 18.04
N ALA A 401 9.86 4.83 19.11
CA ALA A 401 9.38 5.44 20.37
C ALA A 401 10.39 6.39 21.04
N ARG A 402 11.66 6.40 20.62
CA ARG A 402 12.69 7.34 21.09
C ARG A 402 12.91 8.51 20.14
N GLY A 403 12.18 8.58 19.04
CA GLY A 403 12.35 9.57 17.98
C GLY A 403 13.58 9.29 17.09
N ARG A 404 14.13 8.08 17.11
CA ARG A 404 15.15 7.65 16.15
C ARG A 404 14.51 7.44 14.79
N ILE A 405 15.29 7.69 13.73
CA ILE A 405 14.81 7.65 12.35
C ILE A 405 15.49 6.49 11.65
N TYR A 406 14.69 5.66 10.97
CA TYR A 406 15.16 4.52 10.17
C TYR A 406 14.82 4.76 8.71
N LEU A 407 15.80 4.61 7.85
CA LEU A 407 15.71 4.88 6.41
C LEU A 407 16.22 3.69 5.60
N ALA A 408 15.47 3.33 4.56
CA ALA A 408 15.98 2.53 3.47
C ALA A 408 16.34 3.48 2.31
N PHE A 409 17.64 3.71 2.07
CA PHE A 409 18.11 4.72 1.14
C PHE A 409 19.16 4.16 0.18
N GLY A 410 18.81 4.02 -1.09
CA GLY A 410 19.64 3.33 -2.06
C GLY A 410 19.93 1.89 -1.64
N ARG A 411 21.18 1.55 -1.42
CA ARG A 411 21.62 0.23 -0.91
C ARG A 411 21.86 0.21 0.59
N SER A 412 21.54 1.29 1.28
CA SER A 412 21.84 1.44 2.71
C SER A 412 20.56 1.34 3.54
N LEU A 413 20.66 0.68 4.68
CA LEU A 413 19.74 0.85 5.79
C LEU A 413 20.45 1.72 6.84
N ILE A 414 19.82 2.83 7.21
CA ILE A 414 20.43 3.87 8.03
C ILE A 414 19.55 4.12 9.24
N ALA A 415 20.14 4.17 10.42
CA ALA A 415 19.49 4.69 11.62
C ALA A 415 20.16 6.00 12.06
N LEU A 416 19.33 6.98 12.35
CA LEU A 416 19.75 8.26 12.86
C LEU A 416 19.18 8.48 14.27
N GLN A 417 19.90 9.25 15.06
CA GLN A 417 19.38 9.82 16.30
C GLN A 417 18.34 10.91 15.97
N LYS A 418 17.55 11.30 16.96
CA LYS A 418 16.54 12.36 16.82
C LYS A 418 17.12 13.72 16.43
N ASP A 419 18.41 13.96 16.70
CA ASP A 419 19.15 15.16 16.35
C ASP A 419 19.85 15.08 14.97
N GLY A 420 19.58 14.01 14.22
CA GLY A 420 20.16 13.76 12.90
C GLY A 420 21.53 13.08 12.93
N GLY A 421 22.13 12.84 14.08
CA GLY A 421 23.40 12.12 14.21
C GLY A 421 23.26 10.66 13.75
N THR A 422 24.25 10.14 13.01
CA THR A 422 24.21 8.74 12.56
C THR A 422 24.36 7.79 13.75
N LEU A 423 23.37 6.93 13.97
CA LEU A 423 23.46 5.87 14.97
C LEU A 423 24.20 4.68 14.39
N TRP A 424 23.77 4.22 13.22
CA TRP A 424 24.46 3.18 12.45
C TRP A 424 24.05 3.24 10.97
N ARG A 425 24.86 2.61 10.13
CA ARG A 425 24.62 2.41 8.71
C ARG A 425 25.09 1.03 8.28
N SER A 426 24.31 0.35 7.45
CA SER A 426 24.68 -0.91 6.82
C SER A 426 24.43 -0.85 5.33
N GLU A 427 25.37 -1.41 4.55
CA GLU A 427 25.28 -1.53 3.09
C GLU A 427 24.84 -2.94 2.72
N PHE A 428 24.03 -3.04 1.67
CA PHE A 428 23.48 -4.30 1.19
C PHE A 428 23.75 -4.53 -0.30
N PRO A 429 23.72 -5.79 -0.78
CA PRO A 429 24.02 -6.10 -2.17
C PRO A 429 23.07 -5.47 -3.20
N ALA A 430 21.79 -5.26 -2.83
CA ALA A 430 20.75 -4.72 -3.71
C ALA A 430 20.07 -3.50 -3.08
N PRO A 431 19.52 -2.59 -3.90
CA PRO A 431 18.82 -1.42 -3.37
C PRO A 431 17.47 -1.77 -2.75
N PHE A 432 17.04 -0.92 -1.85
CA PHE A 432 15.73 -0.95 -1.24
C PHE A 432 14.77 -0.06 -2.06
N ASP A 433 13.62 -0.59 -2.40
CA ASP A 433 12.52 0.16 -3.02
C ASP A 433 11.24 0.12 -2.16
N SER A 434 11.40 -0.16 -0.85
CA SER A 434 10.33 -0.15 0.15
C SER A 434 10.82 0.47 1.45
N SER A 435 9.91 1.08 2.23
CA SER A 435 10.28 1.57 3.56
C SER A 435 10.62 0.40 4.49
N PRO A 436 11.51 0.63 5.47
CA PRO A 436 11.64 -0.28 6.58
C PRO A 436 10.37 -0.25 7.44
N ILE A 437 10.18 -1.28 8.26
CA ILE A 437 9.18 -1.29 9.32
C ILE A 437 9.83 -1.65 10.65
N LEU A 438 9.18 -1.28 11.74
CA LEU A 438 9.67 -1.52 13.09
C LEU A 438 8.79 -2.54 13.81
N GLY A 439 9.44 -3.55 14.38
CA GLY A 439 8.91 -4.40 15.43
C GLY A 439 9.67 -4.18 16.73
N ASP A 440 9.39 -4.95 17.76
CA ASP A 440 10.05 -4.81 19.06
C ASP A 440 11.56 -5.12 18.96
N GLY A 441 12.37 -4.06 19.06
CA GLY A 441 13.83 -4.15 18.96
C GLY A 441 14.39 -4.50 17.59
N ARG A 442 13.57 -4.51 16.52
CA ARG A 442 13.99 -4.91 15.18
C ARG A 442 13.51 -3.96 14.10
N VAL A 443 14.30 -3.89 13.03
CA VAL A 443 13.95 -3.28 11.74
C VAL A 443 13.89 -4.38 10.69
N TYR A 444 12.82 -4.38 9.91
CA TYR A 444 12.67 -5.26 8.75
C TYR A 444 12.64 -4.43 7.48
N ALA A 445 13.40 -4.84 6.47
CA ALA A 445 13.44 -4.16 5.19
C ALA A 445 13.65 -5.16 4.04
N GLY A 446 13.04 -4.88 2.88
CA GLY A 446 13.12 -5.71 1.69
C GLY A 446 13.78 -5.01 0.52
N THR A 447 14.62 -5.73 -0.21
CA THR A 447 15.27 -5.23 -1.43
C THR A 447 14.46 -5.52 -2.67
N ASN A 448 14.66 -4.74 -3.72
CA ASN A 448 14.01 -4.95 -5.02
C ASN A 448 14.44 -6.26 -5.72
N GLU A 449 15.47 -6.94 -5.23
CA GLU A 449 15.82 -8.28 -5.66
C GLU A 449 15.16 -9.39 -4.85
N GLY A 450 14.34 -9.06 -3.86
CA GLY A 450 13.56 -10.04 -3.10
C GLY A 450 14.23 -10.60 -1.85
N THR A 451 15.24 -9.93 -1.29
CA THR A 451 15.81 -10.33 -0.01
C THR A 451 15.23 -9.46 1.11
N VAL A 452 14.65 -10.12 2.11
CA VAL A 452 14.20 -9.49 3.36
C VAL A 452 15.30 -9.62 4.40
N TYR A 453 15.56 -8.55 5.12
CA TYR A 453 16.53 -8.49 6.22
C TYR A 453 15.84 -8.13 7.52
N ALA A 454 16.27 -8.75 8.61
CA ALA A 454 15.97 -8.33 9.97
C ALA A 454 17.25 -7.86 10.64
N ILE A 455 17.23 -6.62 11.10
CA ILE A 455 18.32 -6.00 11.86
C ILE A 455 17.85 -5.80 13.30
N GLY A 456 18.66 -6.20 14.24
CA GLY A 456 18.39 -6.09 15.67
C GLY A 456 19.56 -5.54 16.45
N ASP A 457 19.39 -5.43 17.77
CA ASP A 457 20.43 -4.98 18.65
C ASP A 457 21.64 -5.90 18.68
N CYS A 458 22.78 -5.35 19.01
CA CYS A 458 23.97 -6.14 19.33
C CYS A 458 23.65 -7.06 20.53
N ALA A 459 24.30 -8.20 20.58
CA ALA A 459 24.15 -9.07 21.76
C ALA A 459 24.55 -8.27 23.02
N PRO A 460 23.85 -8.47 24.16
CA PRO A 460 24.19 -7.84 25.42
C PRO A 460 25.60 -8.19 25.89
#